data_79af653e4581734d9de29bc2b0c2f7f6
#
_entry.id   79af653e4581734d9de29bc2b0c2f7f6
#
_cell.length_a   1.000
_cell.length_b   1.000
_cell.length_c   1.000
_cell.angle_alpha   90.00
_cell.angle_beta   90.00
_cell.angle_gamma   90.00
#
_symmetry.space_group_name_H-M   'P 1'
#
loop_
_entity.id
_entity.type
_entity.pdbx_description
1 polymer ?
#
loop_
_entity_poly.entity_id
_entity_poly.type
_entity_poly.pdbx_seq_one_letter_code
_entity_poly.pdbx_strand_id
1 'polypeptide(L)'
;NLTLEIQGGQLDPALAISSGASFIVTSSSPGNICGEFTWTCNCFHMQDLGCGVGGSGLYTFNIKAFDDFCPANGIAINTITINVVPPEPDLRCLAVDVSGGVEVSLTYPIGVSDPNIKYDLYFSKQIDGPYSLLDSIFYPDTTFYHSGSDANQSKSYYYLVGTGTCGTNISSVGDNFLYSDTLSTILMDAST
;
A
#
# COMPACT_ATOMS: atom_id res chain seq x y z
N ASN A 1 22.16 6.54 34.53
CA ASN A 1 20.84 6.27 33.95
C ASN A 1 20.94 6.31 32.42
N LEU A 2 20.04 5.59 31.77
CA LEU A 2 19.86 5.65 30.32
C LEU A 2 18.57 6.40 30.00
N THR A 3 18.61 7.24 28.97
CA THR A 3 17.44 7.91 28.40
C THR A 3 17.27 7.51 26.95
N LEU A 4 16.04 7.28 26.52
CA LEU A 4 15.68 6.94 25.17
C LEU A 4 14.67 7.96 24.64
N GLU A 5 14.99 8.57 23.52
CA GLU A 5 14.16 9.56 22.85
C GLU A 5 13.97 9.15 21.38
N ILE A 6 12.83 9.52 20.81
CA ILE A 6 12.58 9.38 19.36
C ILE A 6 12.07 10.71 18.81
N GLN A 7 12.48 11.03 17.60
CA GLN A 7 12.08 12.24 16.88
C GLN A 7 11.62 11.88 15.47
N GLY A 8 10.54 12.49 15.01
CA GLY A 8 9.99 12.34 13.67
C GLY A 8 8.70 13.14 13.54
N GLY A 9 8.38 13.64 12.36
CA GLY A 9 7.22 14.51 12.15
C GLY A 9 5.88 13.87 12.54
N GLN A 10 5.77 12.53 12.46
CA GLN A 10 4.55 11.81 12.84
C GLN A 10 4.37 11.63 14.36
N LEU A 11 5.38 11.99 15.17
CA LEU A 11 5.30 12.02 16.65
C LEU A 11 4.78 13.35 17.17
N ASP A 12 4.80 14.40 16.36
CA ASP A 12 4.24 15.71 16.70
C ASP A 12 2.78 15.78 16.22
N PRO A 13 1.78 15.88 17.12
CA PRO A 13 0.38 15.95 16.72
C PRO A 13 0.03 17.14 15.80
N ALA A 14 0.85 18.20 15.81
CA ALA A 14 0.66 19.36 14.93
C ALA A 14 1.19 19.13 13.50
N LEU A 15 2.12 18.19 13.33
CA LEU A 15 2.76 17.86 12.05
C LEU A 15 2.32 16.51 11.51
N ALA A 16 1.69 15.66 12.34
CA ALA A 16 1.26 14.34 11.98
C ALA A 16 0.15 14.38 10.91
N ILE A 17 0.32 13.59 9.89
CA ILE A 17 -0.69 13.39 8.83
C ILE A 17 -1.66 12.32 9.31
N SER A 18 -2.97 12.67 9.38
CA SER A 18 -4.07 11.76 9.72
C SER A 18 -3.96 11.10 11.11
N SER A 19 -3.09 10.11 11.30
CA SER A 19 -2.84 9.44 12.58
C SER A 19 -1.37 9.57 12.96
N GLY A 20 -1.11 10.15 14.11
CA GLY A 20 0.26 10.28 14.64
C GLY A 20 0.84 8.96 15.12
N ALA A 21 2.17 8.89 15.15
CA ALA A 21 2.90 7.84 15.82
C ALA A 21 3.00 8.12 17.33
N SER A 22 3.21 7.07 18.11
CA SER A 22 3.47 7.17 19.54
C SER A 22 4.72 6.37 19.94
N PHE A 23 5.37 6.80 20.98
CA PHE A 23 6.53 6.14 21.56
C PHE A 23 6.44 6.15 23.07
N ILE A 24 6.65 4.99 23.69
CA ILE A 24 6.69 4.83 25.12
C ILE A 24 7.93 4.05 25.54
N VAL A 25 8.56 4.45 26.65
CA VAL A 25 9.60 3.63 27.29
C VAL A 25 8.92 2.54 28.12
N THR A 26 9.18 1.29 27.77
CA THR A 26 8.51 0.13 28.37
C THR A 26 9.28 -0.47 29.54
N SER A 27 10.61 -0.36 29.54
CA SER A 27 11.45 -0.77 30.65
C SER A 27 12.76 0.02 30.71
N SER A 28 13.27 0.19 31.92
CA SER A 28 14.58 0.83 32.17
C SER A 28 15.26 0.12 33.35
N SER A 29 16.49 -0.34 33.14
CA SER A 29 17.35 -0.95 34.14
C SER A 29 18.81 -0.54 33.90
N PRO A 30 19.73 -0.71 34.85
CA PRO A 30 21.13 -0.37 34.66
C PRO A 30 21.70 -1.04 33.40
N GLY A 31 22.15 -0.23 32.44
CA GLY A 31 22.75 -0.69 31.19
C GLY A 31 21.75 -1.15 30.11
N ASN A 32 20.44 -1.09 30.38
CA ASN A 32 19.42 -1.51 29.39
C ASN A 32 18.18 -0.60 29.46
N ILE A 33 17.70 -0.18 28.30
CA ILE A 33 16.45 0.57 28.15
C ILE A 33 15.72 0.08 26.90
N CYS A 34 14.41 -0.13 27.03
CA CYS A 34 13.54 -0.57 25.93
C CYS A 34 12.42 0.45 25.73
N GLY A 35 12.01 0.61 24.49
CA GLY A 35 10.85 1.42 24.13
C GLY A 35 10.03 0.75 23.05
N GLU A 36 8.75 1.06 22.99
CA GLU A 36 7.82 0.61 22.00
C GLU A 36 7.36 1.79 21.14
N PHE A 37 7.51 1.62 19.83
CA PHE A 37 7.03 2.55 18.81
C PHE A 37 5.78 1.95 18.17
N THR A 38 4.70 2.71 18.15
CA THR A 38 3.42 2.31 17.54
C THR A 38 2.96 3.37 16.55
N TRP A 39 2.62 2.93 15.36
CA TRP A 39 2.05 3.80 14.34
C TRP A 39 1.07 3.03 13.45
N THR A 40 -0.14 3.57 13.28
CA THR A 40 -1.15 3.03 12.36
C THR A 40 -1.15 3.86 11.10
N CYS A 41 -0.62 3.28 10.02
CA CYS A 41 -0.63 3.92 8.72
C CYS A 41 -1.98 3.74 8.02
N ASN A 42 -2.36 4.73 7.23
CA ASN A 42 -3.52 4.69 6.34
C ASN A 42 -3.15 5.32 5.00
N CYS A 43 -4.11 5.41 4.07
CA CYS A 43 -3.85 5.91 2.72
C CYS A 43 -3.32 7.35 2.67
N PHE A 44 -3.62 8.20 3.67
CA PHE A 44 -3.08 9.56 3.71
C PHE A 44 -1.56 9.60 3.90
N HIS A 45 -0.98 8.57 4.51
CA HIS A 45 0.47 8.45 4.68
C HIS A 45 1.21 8.05 3.39
N MET A 46 0.49 7.63 2.35
CA MET A 46 1.05 7.35 1.02
C MET A 46 1.17 8.62 0.16
N GLN A 47 0.63 9.76 0.64
CA GLN A 47 0.65 11.04 -0.06
C GLN A 47 1.76 11.94 0.44
N ASP A 48 2.43 12.66 -0.47
CA ASP A 48 3.30 13.76 -0.09
C ASP A 48 2.48 15.03 0.15
N LEU A 49 2.44 15.48 1.40
CA LEU A 49 1.85 16.76 1.76
C LEU A 49 2.93 17.82 1.94
N GLY A 50 3.56 18.19 0.84
CA GLY A 50 4.26 19.44 0.77
C GLY A 50 5.79 19.37 0.87
N CYS A 51 6.40 19.64 -0.17
CA CYS A 51 7.66 20.29 -0.50
C CYS A 51 7.91 20.15 -2.02
N GLY A 52 6.86 19.87 -2.80
CA GLY A 52 6.91 19.96 -4.27
C GLY A 52 7.67 18.85 -5.00
N VAL A 53 7.95 17.74 -4.32
CA VAL A 53 8.57 16.57 -4.94
C VAL A 53 7.70 15.38 -4.60
N GLY A 54 7.21 14.67 -5.60
CA GLY A 54 6.25 13.58 -5.50
C GLY A 54 6.43 12.70 -4.29
N GLY A 55 5.36 12.49 -3.55
CA GLY A 55 5.34 11.82 -2.26
C GLY A 55 5.82 10.40 -2.33
N SER A 56 6.79 10.10 -1.50
CA SER A 56 7.38 8.78 -1.45
C SER A 56 6.75 7.86 -0.40
N GLY A 57 5.80 8.36 0.41
CA GLY A 57 5.36 7.61 1.59
C GLY A 57 6.50 7.32 2.59
N LEU A 58 7.63 8.01 2.46
CA LEU A 58 8.85 7.74 3.21
C LEU A 58 8.89 8.58 4.48
N TYR A 59 8.94 7.91 5.62
CA TYR A 59 8.98 8.52 6.95
C TYR A 59 10.24 8.12 7.67
N THR A 60 10.90 9.10 8.29
CA THR A 60 12.15 8.90 9.01
C THR A 60 11.98 9.24 10.48
N PHE A 61 12.41 8.33 11.35
CA PHE A 61 12.43 8.49 12.80
C PHE A 61 13.85 8.31 13.31
N ASN A 62 14.31 9.24 14.10
CA ASN A 62 15.63 9.19 14.73
C ASN A 62 15.47 8.78 16.20
N ILE A 63 16.05 7.65 16.56
CA ILE A 63 16.10 7.15 17.94
C ILE A 63 17.43 7.53 18.53
N LYS A 64 17.41 8.20 19.67
CA LYS A 64 18.59 8.63 20.41
C LYS A 64 18.59 7.99 21.79
N ALA A 65 19.63 7.24 22.09
CA ALA A 65 19.91 6.76 23.43
C ALA A 65 21.11 7.52 24.00
N PHE A 66 21.02 7.93 25.25
CA PHE A 66 22.13 8.59 25.93
C PHE A 66 22.14 8.27 27.42
N ASP A 67 23.30 8.33 28.03
CA ASP A 67 23.50 8.15 29.46
C ASP A 67 23.83 9.48 30.13
N ASP A 68 23.79 9.49 31.48
CA ASP A 68 24.15 10.60 32.31
C ASP A 68 25.59 10.48 32.86
N PHE A 69 26.48 9.71 32.17
CA PHE A 69 27.84 9.51 32.65
C PHE A 69 28.67 10.79 32.60
N CYS A 70 29.38 11.07 33.71
CA CYS A 70 30.26 12.23 33.82
C CYS A 70 31.74 11.78 33.71
N PRO A 71 32.60 12.46 32.93
CA PRO A 71 32.47 13.84 32.42
C PRO A 71 31.87 13.95 31.01
N ALA A 72 31.57 12.85 30.32
CA ALA A 72 31.03 12.91 28.98
C ALA A 72 29.94 11.83 28.79
N ASN A 73 28.78 12.25 28.35
CA ASN A 73 27.65 11.37 28.07
C ASN A 73 27.95 10.49 26.86
N GLY A 74 27.67 9.19 26.97
CA GLY A 74 27.58 8.31 25.82
C GLY A 74 26.32 8.62 25.04
N ILE A 75 26.43 8.71 23.70
CA ILE A 75 25.30 8.96 22.81
C ILE A 75 25.32 7.95 21.69
N ALA A 76 24.20 7.26 21.47
CA ALA A 76 23.96 6.42 20.31
C ALA A 76 22.73 6.95 19.55
N ILE A 77 22.84 7.04 18.24
CA ILE A 77 21.73 7.46 17.36
C ILE A 77 21.50 6.36 16.34
N ASN A 78 20.24 5.98 16.15
CA ASN A 78 19.80 5.09 15.10
C ASN A 78 18.64 5.74 14.33
N THR A 79 18.51 5.41 13.05
CA THR A 79 17.46 5.94 12.18
C THR A 79 16.61 4.78 11.67
N ILE A 80 15.30 4.91 11.84
CA ILE A 80 14.31 4.03 11.24
C ILE A 80 13.67 4.77 10.08
N THR A 81 13.66 4.12 8.91
CA THR A 81 12.97 4.63 7.73
C THR A 81 11.83 3.67 7.39
N ILE A 82 10.60 4.19 7.32
CA ILE A 82 9.39 3.44 6.99
C ILE A 82 8.86 3.96 5.66
N ASN A 83 8.73 3.07 4.69
CA ASN A 83 8.09 3.37 3.42
C ASN A 83 6.66 2.82 3.45
N VAL A 84 5.67 3.72 3.40
CA VAL A 84 4.25 3.37 3.35
C VAL A 84 3.85 3.25 1.89
N VAL A 85 3.54 2.03 1.49
CA VAL A 85 3.13 1.69 0.11
C VAL A 85 1.68 1.22 0.08
N PRO A 86 0.98 1.33 -1.06
CA PRO A 86 -0.35 0.73 -1.23
C PRO A 86 -0.29 -0.77 -0.94
N PRO A 87 -1.37 -1.37 -0.44
CA PRO A 87 -1.43 -2.82 -0.32
C PRO A 87 -1.40 -3.46 -1.71
N GLU A 88 -0.61 -4.52 -1.86
CA GLU A 88 -0.48 -5.27 -3.11
C GLU A 88 -1.83 -5.89 -3.51
N PRO A 89 -2.29 -5.68 -4.75
CA PRO A 89 -3.53 -6.27 -5.23
C PRO A 89 -3.34 -7.76 -5.50
N ASP A 90 -4.35 -8.57 -5.16
CA ASP A 90 -4.36 -10.00 -5.43
C ASP A 90 -5.58 -10.36 -6.31
N LEU A 91 -5.31 -10.57 -7.59
CA LEU A 91 -6.30 -11.01 -8.57
C LEU A 91 -6.48 -12.54 -8.47
N ARG A 92 -7.63 -12.99 -7.99
CA ARG A 92 -7.87 -14.38 -7.60
C ARG A 92 -8.33 -15.29 -8.72
N CYS A 93 -9.38 -14.91 -9.41
CA CYS A 93 -9.91 -15.73 -10.49
C CYS A 93 -10.73 -14.91 -11.48
N LEU A 94 -10.89 -15.50 -12.65
CA LEU A 94 -11.76 -15.03 -13.72
C LEU A 94 -12.78 -16.14 -14.01
N ALA A 95 -14.07 -15.83 -13.89
CA ALA A 95 -15.15 -16.74 -14.27
C ALA A 95 -15.83 -16.23 -15.53
N VAL A 96 -15.88 -17.05 -16.57
CA VAL A 96 -16.52 -16.72 -17.85
C VAL A 96 -17.94 -17.30 -17.86
N ASP A 97 -18.93 -16.47 -18.15
CA ASP A 97 -20.29 -16.93 -18.31
C ASP A 97 -20.63 -17.34 -19.76
N VAL A 98 -21.83 -17.86 -19.95
CA VAL A 98 -22.31 -18.37 -21.27
C VAL A 98 -22.43 -17.24 -22.30
N SER A 99 -22.57 -16.01 -21.90
CA SER A 99 -22.66 -14.85 -22.81
C SER A 99 -21.28 -14.29 -23.19
N GLY A 100 -20.20 -14.81 -22.60
CA GLY A 100 -18.84 -14.33 -22.80
C GLY A 100 -18.46 -13.17 -21.87
N GLY A 101 -19.31 -12.83 -20.90
CA GLY A 101 -18.97 -11.92 -19.82
C GLY A 101 -17.94 -12.54 -18.86
N VAL A 102 -17.18 -11.73 -18.19
CA VAL A 102 -16.16 -12.16 -17.21
C VAL A 102 -16.44 -11.55 -15.84
N GLU A 103 -16.62 -12.40 -14.84
CA GLU A 103 -16.54 -12.00 -13.44
C GLU A 103 -15.09 -12.07 -12.99
N VAL A 104 -14.59 -10.93 -12.57
CA VAL A 104 -13.24 -10.74 -12.02
C VAL A 104 -13.34 -10.74 -10.51
N SER A 105 -12.60 -11.62 -9.83
CA SER A 105 -12.57 -11.69 -8.36
C SER A 105 -11.19 -11.32 -7.84
N LEU A 106 -11.15 -10.52 -6.79
CA LEU A 106 -9.94 -10.07 -6.11
C LEU A 106 -10.02 -10.24 -4.61
N THR A 107 -8.89 -10.15 -3.93
CA THR A 107 -8.84 -10.04 -2.47
C THR A 107 -7.98 -8.88 -2.05
N TYR A 108 -8.35 -8.30 -0.90
CA TYR A 108 -7.51 -7.32 -0.20
C TYR A 108 -6.62 -8.02 0.81
N PRO A 109 -5.39 -7.52 1.06
CA PRO A 109 -4.53 -8.04 2.12
C PRO A 109 -5.20 -7.98 3.50
N ILE A 110 -4.78 -8.87 4.37
CA ILE A 110 -5.29 -8.93 5.76
C ILE A 110 -5.01 -7.60 6.45
N GLY A 111 -6.04 -7.07 7.12
CA GLY A 111 -5.95 -5.81 7.88
C GLY A 111 -6.32 -4.56 7.07
N VAL A 112 -6.58 -4.68 5.78
CA VAL A 112 -7.14 -3.58 4.99
C VAL A 112 -8.58 -3.32 5.42
N SER A 113 -8.87 -2.09 5.83
CA SER A 113 -10.20 -1.65 6.25
C SER A 113 -10.53 -0.21 5.82
N ASP A 114 -9.61 0.45 5.11
CA ASP A 114 -9.81 1.83 4.65
C ASP A 114 -10.66 1.84 3.38
N PRO A 115 -11.86 2.46 3.39
CA PRO A 115 -12.76 2.50 2.24
C PRO A 115 -12.21 3.32 1.06
N ASN A 116 -11.14 4.08 1.26
CA ASN A 116 -10.50 4.83 0.18
C ASN A 116 -9.46 4.01 -0.59
N ILE A 117 -9.18 2.79 -0.16
CA ILE A 117 -8.30 1.89 -0.91
C ILE A 117 -9.06 1.40 -2.13
N LYS A 118 -8.43 1.56 -3.30
CA LYS A 118 -8.96 1.08 -4.57
C LYS A 118 -7.89 0.38 -5.40
N TYR A 119 -8.35 -0.49 -6.26
CA TYR A 119 -7.55 -1.08 -7.32
C TYR A 119 -8.13 -0.71 -8.67
N ASP A 120 -7.28 -0.24 -9.57
CA ASP A 120 -7.65 0.02 -10.95
C ASP A 120 -7.51 -1.27 -11.75
N LEU A 121 -8.61 -1.72 -12.37
CA LEU A 121 -8.69 -2.94 -13.18
C LEU A 121 -8.39 -2.60 -14.64
N TYR A 122 -7.38 -3.25 -15.18
CA TYR A 122 -6.98 -3.11 -16.58
C TYR A 122 -7.30 -4.36 -17.38
N PHE A 123 -7.62 -4.16 -18.64
CA PHE A 123 -8.04 -5.21 -19.57
C PHE A 123 -7.36 -5.07 -20.92
N SER A 124 -7.04 -6.22 -21.56
CA SER A 124 -6.59 -6.33 -22.93
C SER A 124 -7.05 -7.63 -23.59
N LYS A 125 -7.13 -7.64 -24.91
CA LYS A 125 -7.29 -8.86 -25.75
C LYS A 125 -5.94 -9.51 -26.08
N GLN A 126 -4.83 -8.89 -25.75
CA GLN A 126 -3.48 -9.36 -26.03
C GLN A 126 -2.66 -9.36 -24.76
N ILE A 127 -1.82 -10.38 -24.57
CA ILE A 127 -0.99 -10.50 -23.34
C ILE A 127 -0.01 -9.32 -23.19
N ASP A 128 0.52 -8.83 -24.30
CA ASP A 128 1.48 -7.72 -24.33
C ASP A 128 0.79 -6.34 -24.44
N GLY A 129 -0.55 -6.29 -24.35
CA GLY A 129 -1.32 -5.07 -24.46
C GLY A 129 -1.60 -4.60 -25.89
N PRO A 130 -2.12 -3.40 -26.10
CA PRO A 130 -2.32 -2.37 -25.08
C PRO A 130 -3.43 -2.70 -24.08
N TYR A 131 -3.18 -2.38 -22.83
CA TYR A 131 -4.18 -2.47 -21.77
C TYR A 131 -4.90 -1.14 -21.60
N SER A 132 -6.20 -1.21 -21.37
CA SER A 132 -7.02 -0.05 -21.06
C SER A 132 -7.62 -0.18 -19.66
N LEU A 133 -7.73 0.94 -18.97
CA LEU A 133 -8.46 1.00 -17.71
C LEU A 133 -9.93 0.63 -17.97
N LEU A 134 -10.41 -0.38 -17.29
CA LEU A 134 -11.79 -0.84 -17.36
C LEU A 134 -12.66 -0.19 -16.29
N ASP A 135 -12.21 -0.26 -15.02
CA ASP A 135 -12.90 0.35 -13.89
C ASP A 135 -11.96 0.44 -12.68
N SER A 136 -12.46 1.05 -11.59
CA SER A 136 -11.81 1.10 -10.28
C SER A 136 -12.67 0.38 -9.25
N ILE A 137 -12.10 -0.60 -8.55
CA ILE A 137 -12.78 -1.41 -7.54
C ILE A 137 -12.37 -0.88 -6.15
N PHE A 138 -13.34 -0.40 -5.37
CA PHE A 138 -13.13 0.17 -4.04
C PHE A 138 -13.38 -0.87 -2.96
N TYR A 139 -12.58 -0.81 -1.89
CA TYR A 139 -12.88 -1.60 -0.69
C TYR A 139 -14.29 -1.24 -0.14
N PRO A 140 -15.14 -2.19 0.24
CA PRO A 140 -14.86 -3.63 0.39
C PRO A 140 -15.25 -4.51 -0.81
N ASP A 141 -15.55 -3.93 -1.98
CA ASP A 141 -15.96 -4.71 -3.14
C ASP A 141 -14.82 -5.63 -3.61
N THR A 142 -15.14 -6.90 -3.85
CA THR A 142 -14.18 -7.93 -4.23
C THR A 142 -14.46 -8.55 -5.59
N THR A 143 -15.50 -8.08 -6.28
CA THR A 143 -15.89 -8.59 -7.59
C THR A 143 -16.24 -7.46 -8.54
N PHE A 144 -15.96 -7.69 -9.82
CA PHE A 144 -16.35 -6.82 -10.92
C PHE A 144 -16.81 -7.65 -12.10
N TYR A 145 -17.88 -7.23 -12.79
CA TYR A 145 -18.40 -7.94 -13.95
C TYR A 145 -18.20 -7.15 -15.24
N HIS A 146 -17.42 -7.74 -16.17
CA HIS A 146 -17.14 -7.20 -17.50
C HIS A 146 -18.04 -7.84 -18.55
N SER A 147 -19.16 -7.22 -18.92
CA SER A 147 -20.18 -7.75 -19.81
C SER A 147 -19.76 -7.80 -21.29
N GLY A 148 -18.83 -6.96 -21.71
CA GLY A 148 -18.41 -6.84 -23.13
C GLY A 148 -17.09 -7.52 -23.46
N SER A 149 -16.66 -8.50 -22.67
CA SER A 149 -15.35 -9.12 -22.86
C SER A 149 -15.28 -10.12 -24.00
N ASP A 150 -16.42 -10.68 -24.47
CA ASP A 150 -16.48 -11.75 -25.50
C ASP A 150 -15.47 -12.89 -25.24
N ALA A 151 -15.32 -13.27 -23.95
CA ALA A 151 -14.31 -14.22 -23.51
C ALA A 151 -14.57 -15.65 -23.98
N ASN A 152 -15.76 -15.94 -24.47
CA ASN A 152 -16.12 -17.17 -25.14
C ASN A 152 -15.61 -17.27 -26.61
N GLN A 153 -15.14 -16.16 -27.19
CA GLN A 153 -14.64 -16.11 -28.57
C GLN A 153 -13.13 -15.84 -28.62
N SER A 154 -12.59 -15.13 -27.65
CA SER A 154 -11.16 -14.77 -27.60
C SER A 154 -10.67 -14.63 -26.19
N LYS A 155 -9.38 -14.91 -25.97
CA LYS A 155 -8.76 -14.70 -24.65
C LYS A 155 -8.86 -13.24 -24.21
N SER A 156 -9.06 -13.07 -22.93
CA SER A 156 -9.09 -11.76 -22.26
C SER A 156 -8.10 -11.78 -21.10
N TYR A 157 -7.31 -10.74 -21.00
CA TYR A 157 -6.23 -10.59 -20.01
C TYR A 157 -6.56 -9.44 -19.06
N TYR A 158 -6.35 -9.66 -17.79
CA TYR A 158 -6.65 -8.71 -16.72
C TYR A 158 -5.50 -8.60 -15.75
N TYR A 159 -5.26 -7.41 -15.23
CA TYR A 159 -4.43 -7.19 -14.06
C TYR A 159 -4.97 -6.01 -13.25
N LEU A 160 -4.58 -5.95 -11.99
CA LEU A 160 -4.93 -4.87 -11.07
C LEU A 160 -3.71 -3.98 -10.81
N VAL A 161 -3.97 -2.70 -10.59
CA VAL A 161 -2.98 -1.73 -10.12
C VAL A 161 -3.45 -1.15 -8.80
N GLY A 162 -2.63 -1.30 -7.77
CA GLY A 162 -2.84 -0.64 -6.49
C GLY A 162 -2.54 0.84 -6.62
N THR A 163 -3.57 1.66 -6.60
CA THR A 163 -3.43 3.12 -6.56
C THR A 163 -3.83 3.60 -5.17
N GLY A 164 -2.84 3.99 -4.38
CA GLY A 164 -3.10 4.61 -3.08
C GLY A 164 -3.67 6.01 -3.25
N THR A 165 -4.97 6.13 -3.47
CA THR A 165 -5.60 7.45 -3.58
C THR A 165 -6.64 7.65 -2.50
N CYS A 166 -6.33 8.45 -1.48
CA CYS A 166 -7.31 9.06 -0.60
C CYS A 166 -8.12 10.13 -1.35
N GLY A 167 -8.67 9.81 -2.52
CA GLY A 167 -9.51 10.69 -3.30
C GLY A 167 -8.79 11.81 -4.07
N THR A 168 -7.46 11.82 -4.12
CA THR A 168 -6.69 12.76 -4.94
C THR A 168 -5.95 12.02 -6.06
N ASN A 169 -6.02 12.53 -7.27
CA ASN A 169 -5.29 11.99 -8.42
C ASN A 169 -3.78 12.07 -8.15
N ILE A 170 -3.17 10.97 -7.75
CA ILE A 170 -1.71 10.86 -7.72
C ILE A 170 -1.25 10.59 -9.15
N SER A 171 -1.35 11.58 -10.02
CA SER A 171 -0.87 11.47 -11.41
C SER A 171 0.62 11.72 -11.55
N SER A 172 1.39 11.82 -10.46
CA SER A 172 2.80 12.20 -10.51
C SER A 172 3.69 11.61 -9.44
N VAL A 173 3.25 10.57 -8.73
CA VAL A 173 4.18 9.84 -7.84
C VAL A 173 4.90 8.81 -8.68
N GLY A 174 6.23 8.94 -8.77
CA GLY A 174 7.07 8.03 -9.55
C GLY A 174 6.82 6.57 -9.19
N ASP A 175 6.70 5.75 -10.21
CA ASP A 175 6.80 4.29 -10.38
C ASP A 175 6.57 3.32 -9.19
N ASN A 176 5.85 3.72 -8.13
CA ASN A 176 5.50 2.86 -7.01
C ASN A 176 4.10 2.24 -7.14
N PHE A 177 3.68 1.92 -8.37
CA PHE A 177 2.48 1.13 -8.59
C PHE A 177 2.77 -0.32 -8.25
N LEU A 178 1.93 -0.92 -7.41
CA LEU A 178 1.94 -2.35 -7.19
C LEU A 178 0.96 -2.99 -8.19
N TYR A 179 1.47 -3.94 -8.94
CA TYR A 179 0.71 -4.66 -9.95
C TYR A 179 0.41 -6.07 -9.43
N SER A 180 -0.81 -6.56 -9.70
CA SER A 180 -1.09 -7.99 -9.56
C SER A 180 -0.42 -8.79 -10.68
N ASP A 181 -0.38 -10.10 -10.53
CA ASP A 181 -0.19 -11.00 -11.65
C ASP A 181 -1.26 -10.78 -12.72
N THR A 182 -0.89 -11.04 -13.98
CA THR A 182 -1.85 -11.00 -15.09
C THR A 182 -2.55 -12.34 -15.21
N LEU A 183 -3.87 -12.35 -15.06
CA LEU A 183 -4.69 -13.52 -15.33
C LEU A 183 -5.30 -13.47 -16.74
N SER A 184 -5.51 -14.63 -17.31
CA SER A 184 -6.23 -14.76 -18.60
C SER A 184 -7.39 -15.72 -18.51
N THR A 185 -8.44 -15.45 -19.30
CA THR A 185 -9.52 -16.41 -19.52
C THR A 185 -9.00 -17.60 -20.32
N ILE A 186 -9.57 -18.79 -20.06
CA ILE A 186 -9.27 -20.02 -20.81
C ILE A 186 -10.31 -20.15 -21.91
N LEU A 187 -9.86 -20.24 -23.16
CA LEU A 187 -10.74 -20.62 -24.28
C LEU A 187 -10.83 -22.16 -24.28
N MET A 188 -12.02 -22.68 -24.03
CA MET A 188 -12.27 -24.09 -24.22
C MET A 188 -12.68 -24.31 -25.68
N ASP A 189 -11.77 -24.86 -26.48
CA ASP A 189 -12.06 -25.31 -27.83
C ASP A 189 -12.89 -26.58 -27.70
N ALA A 190 -14.20 -26.48 -27.94
CA ALA A 190 -15.07 -27.64 -28.06
C ALA A 190 -14.87 -28.26 -29.46
N SER A 191 -13.70 -28.89 -29.65
CA SER A 191 -13.53 -29.78 -30.84
C SER A 191 -14.43 -30.99 -30.67
N THR A 192 -15.54 -31.01 -31.38
CA THR A 192 -16.40 -32.16 -31.59
C THR A 192 -15.75 -33.16 -32.52
#